data_df51f04c25fddb1547ccd9f232aab176
#
_entry.id   df51f04c25fddb1547ccd9f232aab176
#
_cell.length_a   1.000
_cell.length_b   1.000
_cell.length_c   1.000
_cell.angle_alpha   90.00
_cell.angle_beta   90.00
_cell.angle_gamma   90.00
#
_symmetry.space_group_name_H-M   'P 1'
#
loop_
_entity.id
_entity.type
_entity.pdbx_description
1 polymer ?
#
loop_
_entity_poly.entity_id
_entity_poly.type
_entity_poly.pdbx_seq_one_letter_code
_entity_poly.pdbx_strand_id
1 'polypeptide(L)'
;NNETGLKEGKPEEADIIWLPDFDHGYVKIYYNDKLQTFPPITVGWKGVGFGNADMSQFEPPSNRGFFIESKKDYDWYITFGGYIKQTEMFYDVEPGMNVLNKGFPTNIQLNESGIEQSEGFEHGDQNTGDVIWVYRSDGTYDRYYYTDGGHDRFPPLTPGWKRFGGGDEDVGHHILSSSFIVETKGGGGEIT
;
A
#
# COMPACT_ATOMS: atom_id res chain seq x y z
N ASN A 1 13.00 -24.52 8.98
CA ASN A 1 12.78 -23.45 9.94
C ASN A 1 12.29 -22.23 9.18
N ASN A 2 11.03 -21.88 9.40
CA ASN A 2 10.44 -20.67 8.82
C ASN A 2 10.92 -19.44 9.61
N GLU A 3 11.99 -18.82 9.16
CA GLU A 3 12.56 -17.63 9.81
C GLU A 3 11.68 -16.39 9.58
N THR A 4 10.77 -16.42 8.61
CA THR A 4 9.90 -15.29 8.27
C THR A 4 8.64 -15.21 9.11
N GLY A 5 8.27 -16.29 9.79
CA GLY A 5 7.00 -16.38 10.52
C GLY A 5 5.76 -16.64 9.65
N LEU A 6 5.88 -16.69 8.33
CA LEU A 6 4.76 -17.00 7.42
C LEU A 6 4.29 -18.46 7.60
N LYS A 7 3.00 -18.70 7.44
CA LYS A 7 2.45 -20.05 7.34
C LYS A 7 2.74 -20.63 5.96
N GLU A 8 3.38 -21.78 5.95
CA GLU A 8 3.80 -22.50 4.74
C GLU A 8 2.77 -23.57 4.36
N GLY A 9 2.80 -24.03 3.11
CA GLY A 9 1.93 -25.09 2.66
C GLY A 9 1.40 -24.90 1.24
N LYS A 10 0.24 -25.47 0.95
CA LYS A 10 -0.50 -25.27 -0.31
C LYS A 10 -1.16 -23.87 -0.32
N PRO A 11 -1.57 -23.38 -1.49
CA PRO A 11 -2.18 -22.05 -1.59
C PRO A 11 -3.41 -21.82 -0.67
N GLU A 12 -4.16 -22.89 -0.41
CA GLU A 12 -5.36 -22.83 0.45
C GLU A 12 -5.00 -22.74 1.94
N GLU A 13 -3.81 -23.18 2.32
CA GLU A 13 -3.35 -23.33 3.70
C GLU A 13 -2.27 -22.30 4.08
N ALA A 14 -1.46 -21.87 3.11
CA ALA A 14 -0.33 -20.97 3.30
C ALA A 14 -0.79 -19.50 3.37
N ASP A 15 0.01 -18.68 4.04
CA ASP A 15 -0.11 -17.23 3.91
C ASP A 15 0.26 -16.81 2.49
N ILE A 16 -0.46 -15.85 1.93
CA ILE A 16 -0.27 -15.38 0.56
C ILE A 16 0.24 -13.94 0.60
N ILE A 17 1.33 -13.68 -0.11
CA ILE A 17 1.83 -12.33 -0.35
C ILE A 17 1.33 -11.87 -1.72
N TRP A 18 0.65 -10.73 -1.75
CA TRP A 18 0.18 -10.07 -2.95
C TRP A 18 1.17 -8.98 -3.32
N LEU A 19 2.00 -9.24 -4.30
CA LEU A 19 3.03 -8.32 -4.77
C LEU A 19 2.51 -7.55 -5.99
N PRO A 20 2.72 -6.23 -6.05
CA PRO A 20 2.33 -5.43 -7.21
C PRO A 20 3.13 -5.87 -8.45
N ASP A 21 2.46 -5.86 -9.58
CA ASP A 21 3.02 -6.15 -10.91
C ASP A 21 2.50 -5.09 -11.87
N PHE A 22 3.38 -4.51 -12.70
CA PHE A 22 3.02 -3.44 -13.62
C PHE A 22 2.00 -3.86 -14.68
N ASP A 23 2.06 -5.12 -15.11
CA ASP A 23 1.24 -5.61 -16.23
C ASP A 23 -0.10 -6.24 -15.78
N HIS A 24 -0.16 -6.74 -14.54
CA HIS A 24 -1.26 -7.62 -14.09
C HIS A 24 -1.90 -7.18 -12.76
N GLY A 25 -1.55 -6.01 -12.23
CA GLY A 25 -2.04 -5.52 -10.94
C GLY A 25 -1.34 -6.19 -9.76
N TYR A 26 -1.65 -7.44 -9.44
CA TYR A 26 -1.00 -8.18 -8.34
C TYR A 26 -0.69 -9.61 -8.72
N VAL A 27 0.54 -10.03 -8.42
CA VAL A 27 0.96 -11.44 -8.41
C VAL A 27 0.84 -11.95 -6.98
N LYS A 28 0.21 -13.12 -6.83
CA LYS A 28 0.05 -13.78 -5.53
C LYS A 28 1.09 -14.88 -5.41
N ILE A 29 1.92 -14.80 -4.36
CA ILE A 29 2.94 -15.82 -4.10
C ILE A 29 2.73 -16.45 -2.71
N TYR A 30 3.17 -17.68 -2.56
CA TYR A 30 3.17 -18.44 -1.31
C TYR A 30 4.42 -19.30 -1.21
N TYR A 31 4.75 -19.75 -0.01
CA TYR A 31 5.85 -20.69 0.18
C TYR A 31 5.33 -22.12 0.35
N ASN A 32 5.71 -23.00 -0.58
CA ASN A 32 5.40 -24.42 -0.49
C ASN A 32 6.50 -25.16 0.29
N ASP A 33 6.16 -25.76 1.43
CA ASP A 33 7.10 -26.41 2.35
C ASP A 33 7.38 -27.88 2.02
N LYS A 34 6.58 -28.49 1.15
CA LYS A 34 6.62 -29.93 0.85
C LYS A 34 6.56 -30.23 -0.62
N LEU A 35 7.31 -31.26 -1.03
CA LEU A 35 7.17 -31.81 -2.37
C LEU A 35 5.75 -32.41 -2.53
N GLN A 36 5.03 -31.92 -3.53
CA GLN A 36 3.75 -32.49 -3.95
C GLN A 36 3.99 -33.42 -5.14
N THR A 37 3.33 -34.56 -5.13
CA THR A 37 3.54 -35.58 -6.17
C THR A 37 2.60 -35.43 -7.35
N PHE A 38 1.40 -34.85 -7.14
CA PHE A 38 0.43 -34.67 -8.23
C PHE A 38 -0.52 -33.47 -7.94
N PRO A 39 -0.50 -32.43 -8.81
CA PRO A 39 0.59 -32.14 -9.78
C PRO A 39 1.92 -31.93 -9.06
N PRO A 40 3.07 -32.21 -9.69
CA PRO A 40 4.36 -32.07 -9.03
C PRO A 40 4.68 -30.59 -8.76
N ILE A 41 4.80 -30.23 -7.48
CA ILE A 41 5.22 -28.88 -7.03
C ILE A 41 6.38 -29.04 -6.07
N THR A 42 7.50 -28.41 -6.40
CA THR A 42 8.72 -28.42 -5.58
C THR A 42 8.61 -27.48 -4.39
N VAL A 43 9.43 -27.69 -3.38
CA VAL A 43 9.61 -26.76 -2.25
C VAL A 43 10.12 -25.40 -2.76
N GLY A 44 9.65 -24.33 -2.14
CA GLY A 44 10.07 -22.95 -2.43
C GLY A 44 8.92 -22.00 -2.75
N TRP A 45 9.27 -20.78 -3.14
CA TRP A 45 8.31 -19.75 -3.53
C TRP A 45 7.59 -20.11 -4.83
N LYS A 46 6.27 -20.04 -4.81
CA LYS A 46 5.38 -20.40 -5.91
C LYS A 46 4.34 -19.33 -6.15
N GLY A 47 3.94 -19.16 -7.41
CA GLY A 47 2.83 -18.29 -7.78
C GLY A 47 1.50 -19.03 -7.75
N VAL A 48 0.47 -18.40 -7.21
CA VAL A 48 -0.90 -18.94 -7.26
C VAL A 48 -1.38 -18.93 -8.72
N GLY A 49 -1.69 -20.13 -9.24
CA GLY A 49 -2.06 -20.30 -10.65
C GLY A 49 -0.90 -20.47 -11.63
N PHE A 50 0.35 -20.37 -11.19
CA PHE A 50 1.55 -20.52 -12.03
C PHE A 50 2.16 -21.93 -11.98
N GLY A 51 1.46 -22.89 -11.39
CA GLY A 51 1.94 -24.27 -11.26
C GLY A 51 3.23 -24.38 -10.43
N ASN A 52 4.27 -25.04 -10.98
CA ASN A 52 5.54 -25.23 -10.29
C ASN A 52 6.60 -24.15 -10.61
N ALA A 53 6.23 -23.05 -11.24
CA ALA A 53 7.16 -21.96 -11.53
C ALA A 53 7.82 -21.44 -10.23
N ASP A 54 9.14 -21.21 -10.28
CA ASP A 54 9.89 -20.63 -9.17
C ASP A 54 9.71 -19.11 -9.19
N MET A 55 9.19 -18.58 -8.09
CA MET A 55 8.95 -17.15 -7.90
C MET A 55 9.97 -16.48 -6.96
N SER A 56 11.05 -17.19 -6.59
CA SER A 56 12.07 -16.65 -5.66
C SER A 56 12.83 -15.44 -6.21
N GLN A 57 12.82 -15.26 -7.52
CA GLN A 57 13.48 -14.15 -8.22
C GLN A 57 12.48 -13.06 -8.69
N PHE A 58 11.22 -13.15 -8.26
CA PHE A 58 10.26 -12.09 -8.58
C PHE A 58 10.62 -10.80 -7.83
N GLU A 59 10.87 -9.74 -8.57
CA GLU A 59 11.22 -8.42 -8.04
C GLU A 59 10.02 -7.48 -8.21
N PRO A 60 9.26 -7.21 -7.12
CA PRO A 60 8.20 -6.24 -7.19
C PRO A 60 8.79 -4.82 -7.33
N PRO A 61 8.04 -3.85 -7.88
CA PRO A 61 8.45 -2.46 -7.90
C PRO A 61 8.79 -1.95 -6.50
N SER A 62 9.97 -1.34 -6.35
CA SER A 62 10.56 -0.98 -5.04
C SER A 62 9.78 0.09 -4.27
N ASN A 63 8.93 0.85 -4.96
CA ASN A 63 8.12 1.95 -4.43
C ASN A 63 6.65 1.57 -4.18
N ARG A 64 6.25 0.33 -4.42
CA ARG A 64 4.88 -0.14 -4.21
C ARG A 64 4.75 -0.89 -2.89
N GLY A 65 3.60 -0.74 -2.27
CA GLY A 65 3.20 -1.56 -1.13
C GLY A 65 2.75 -2.96 -1.57
N PHE A 66 2.64 -3.86 -0.62
CA PHE A 66 2.13 -5.21 -0.84
C PHE A 66 1.18 -5.60 0.29
N PHE A 67 0.37 -6.63 0.07
CA PHE A 67 -0.52 -7.16 1.09
C PHE A 67 -0.09 -8.57 1.52
N ILE A 68 -0.41 -8.92 2.75
CA ILE A 68 -0.29 -10.28 3.25
C ILE A 68 -1.68 -10.76 3.64
N GLU A 69 -2.13 -11.81 2.98
CA GLU A 69 -3.32 -12.55 3.35
C GLU A 69 -2.91 -13.66 4.33
N SER A 70 -3.12 -13.44 5.63
CA SER A 70 -2.79 -14.43 6.64
C SER A 70 -3.86 -15.50 6.76
N LYS A 71 -3.43 -16.76 6.86
CA LYS A 71 -4.26 -17.92 7.19
C LYS A 71 -4.13 -18.33 8.65
N LYS A 72 -3.52 -17.47 9.48
CA LYS A 72 -3.44 -17.65 10.93
C LYS A 72 -4.62 -16.97 11.61
N ASP A 73 -5.07 -17.54 12.69
CA ASP A 73 -6.17 -17.08 13.54
C ASP A 73 -5.69 -16.41 14.83
N TYR A 74 -4.38 -16.12 14.91
CA TYR A 74 -3.72 -15.45 16.03
C TYR A 74 -2.76 -14.37 15.55
N ASP A 75 -2.45 -13.42 16.42
CA ASP A 75 -1.47 -12.37 16.17
C ASP A 75 -0.07 -12.96 15.99
N TRP A 76 0.65 -12.47 15.00
CA TRP A 76 2.00 -12.90 14.69
C TRP A 76 2.83 -11.75 14.12
N TYR A 77 4.13 -11.94 14.10
CA TYR A 77 5.06 -10.95 13.59
C TYR A 77 5.76 -11.47 12.35
N ILE A 78 5.95 -10.58 11.38
CA ILE A 78 6.79 -10.83 10.22
C ILE A 78 7.98 -9.87 10.27
N THR A 79 9.18 -10.38 9.97
CA THR A 79 10.39 -9.57 9.92
C THR A 79 10.81 -9.41 8.47
N PHE A 80 10.94 -8.16 8.04
CA PHE A 80 11.53 -7.80 6.77
C PHE A 80 12.91 -7.23 7.01
N GLY A 81 13.91 -7.74 6.28
CA GLY A 81 15.26 -7.22 6.27
C GLY A 81 15.56 -6.53 4.95
N GLY A 82 16.33 -5.46 4.97
CA GLY A 82 16.70 -4.72 3.76
C GLY A 82 17.53 -3.49 4.08
N TYR A 83 17.82 -2.72 3.02
CA TYR A 83 18.52 -1.45 3.12
C TYR A 83 17.52 -0.31 3.11
N ILE A 84 17.77 0.71 3.95
CA ILE A 84 16.97 1.94 3.96
C ILE A 84 17.40 2.80 2.77
N LYS A 85 16.45 3.17 1.91
CA LYS A 85 16.68 4.14 0.86
C LYS A 85 16.91 5.53 1.50
N GLN A 86 17.94 6.22 1.06
CA GLN A 86 18.35 7.54 1.61
C GLN A 86 18.10 8.69 0.63
N THR A 87 17.36 8.43 -0.44
CA THR A 87 17.05 9.42 -1.48
C THR A 87 15.55 9.66 -1.53
N GLU A 88 15.14 10.79 -2.07
CA GLU A 88 13.74 11.07 -2.40
C GLU A 88 13.10 9.90 -3.15
N MET A 89 11.84 9.67 -2.91
CA MET A 89 11.07 8.61 -3.56
C MET A 89 10.05 9.27 -4.48
N PHE A 90 10.03 8.78 -5.70
CA PHE A 90 9.06 9.17 -6.72
C PHE A 90 8.14 7.98 -6.99
N TYR A 91 6.86 8.24 -7.10
CA TYR A 91 5.83 7.24 -7.34
C TYR A 91 5.02 7.62 -8.57
N ASP A 92 5.11 6.82 -9.61
CA ASP A 92 4.16 6.91 -10.70
C ASP A 92 2.82 6.37 -10.22
N VAL A 93 1.78 7.18 -10.24
CA VAL A 93 0.43 6.79 -9.85
C VAL A 93 -0.48 6.78 -11.07
N GLU A 94 -1.28 5.74 -11.15
CA GLU A 94 -2.30 5.54 -12.18
C GLU A 94 -3.66 6.01 -11.65
N PRO A 95 -4.62 6.32 -12.52
CA PRO A 95 -5.98 6.60 -12.08
C PRO A 95 -6.55 5.47 -11.22
N GLY A 96 -7.16 5.81 -10.08
CA GLY A 96 -7.72 4.87 -9.14
C GLY A 96 -6.82 4.59 -7.93
N MET A 97 -6.80 3.36 -7.44
CA MET A 97 -6.16 2.99 -6.16
C MET A 97 -4.72 2.56 -6.35
N ASN A 98 -3.79 3.29 -5.74
CA ASN A 98 -2.36 3.02 -5.77
C ASN A 98 -1.86 2.69 -4.35
N VAL A 99 -1.35 1.49 -4.13
CA VAL A 99 -0.77 1.09 -2.85
C VAL A 99 0.69 1.49 -2.81
N LEU A 100 1.03 2.42 -1.94
CA LEU A 100 2.36 2.99 -1.81
C LEU A 100 2.95 2.67 -0.43
N ASN A 101 4.27 2.79 -0.32
CA ASN A 101 4.94 2.79 0.97
C ASN A 101 5.85 4.00 1.06
N LYS A 102 5.94 4.61 2.23
CA LYS A 102 6.77 5.81 2.43
C LYS A 102 8.28 5.57 2.37
N GLY A 103 8.72 4.29 2.23
CA GLY A 103 10.14 3.93 2.11
C GLY A 103 11.04 4.24 3.30
N PHE A 104 10.53 4.97 4.30
CA PHE A 104 11.28 5.39 5.50
C PHE A 104 10.64 4.79 6.75
N PRO A 105 11.46 4.38 7.74
CA PRO A 105 10.95 3.79 8.99
C PRO A 105 10.42 4.84 9.98
N THR A 106 10.61 6.14 9.70
CA THR A 106 10.19 7.24 10.58
C THR A 106 8.72 7.59 10.41
N ASN A 107 8.10 8.07 11.47
CA ASN A 107 6.77 8.65 11.38
C ASN A 107 6.85 9.99 10.65
N ILE A 108 5.99 10.16 9.64
CA ILE A 108 5.85 11.39 8.85
C ILE A 108 4.41 11.84 9.01
N GLN A 109 4.19 13.12 9.28
CA GLN A 109 2.85 13.70 9.29
C GLN A 109 2.41 14.04 7.86
N LEU A 110 1.12 14.13 7.60
CA LEU A 110 0.60 14.46 6.27
C LEU A 110 1.17 15.80 5.76
N ASN A 111 1.23 16.82 6.60
CA ASN A 111 1.78 18.14 6.28
C ASN A 111 3.32 18.18 6.14
N GLU A 112 4.01 17.08 6.45
CA GLU A 112 5.46 16.92 6.30
C GLU A 112 5.81 15.98 5.16
N SER A 113 4.80 15.33 4.56
CA SER A 113 5.01 14.31 3.54
C SER A 113 5.39 14.89 2.18
N GLY A 114 5.01 16.13 1.89
CA GLY A 114 5.18 16.77 0.58
C GLY A 114 4.22 16.27 -0.50
N ILE A 115 3.36 15.29 -0.21
CA ILE A 115 2.45 14.71 -1.20
C ILE A 115 1.54 15.77 -1.82
N GLU A 116 1.04 16.72 -1.03
CA GLU A 116 0.19 17.82 -1.51
C GLU A 116 0.92 18.78 -2.47
N GLN A 117 2.25 18.75 -2.49
CA GLN A 117 3.06 19.60 -3.38
C GLN A 117 3.42 18.87 -4.68
N SER A 118 3.09 17.60 -4.78
CA SER A 118 3.41 16.77 -5.93
C SER A 118 2.51 17.11 -7.13
N GLU A 119 3.07 17.19 -8.32
CA GLU A 119 2.35 17.51 -9.55
C GLU A 119 1.24 16.48 -9.86
N GLY A 120 1.45 15.23 -9.44
CA GLY A 120 0.49 14.13 -9.65
C GLY A 120 -0.61 14.03 -8.59
N PHE A 121 -0.68 14.94 -7.60
CA PHE A 121 -1.69 14.93 -6.55
C PHE A 121 -2.71 16.06 -6.75
N GLU A 122 -3.96 15.73 -7.00
CA GLU A 122 -5.02 16.69 -7.32
C GLU A 122 -5.69 17.21 -6.05
N HIS A 123 -5.65 18.54 -5.84
CA HIS A 123 -6.34 19.22 -4.75
C HIS A 123 -7.83 19.35 -5.04
N GLY A 124 -8.64 19.31 -3.98
CA GLY A 124 -10.09 19.44 -4.17
C GLY A 124 -10.87 19.29 -2.88
N ASP A 125 -12.14 19.01 -3.03
CA ASP A 125 -12.97 18.54 -1.90
C ASP A 125 -12.94 17.00 -1.82
N GLN A 126 -13.66 16.43 -0.86
CA GLN A 126 -13.72 14.98 -0.68
C GLN A 126 -14.23 14.17 -1.89
N ASN A 127 -14.85 14.82 -2.89
CA ASN A 127 -15.38 14.15 -4.08
C ASN A 127 -14.51 14.37 -5.32
N THR A 128 -13.77 15.47 -5.37
CA THR A 128 -13.03 15.92 -6.55
C THR A 128 -11.51 15.77 -6.38
N GLY A 129 -10.99 16.00 -5.16
CA GLY A 129 -9.56 15.83 -4.88
C GLY A 129 -9.15 14.38 -4.68
N ASP A 130 -7.86 14.13 -4.81
CA ASP A 130 -7.26 12.84 -4.51
C ASP A 130 -7.37 12.51 -3.03
N VAL A 131 -7.42 11.22 -2.69
CA VAL A 131 -7.67 10.75 -1.34
C VAL A 131 -6.57 9.82 -0.87
N ILE A 132 -6.00 10.12 0.30
CA ILE A 132 -5.08 9.22 1.00
C ILE A 132 -5.88 8.35 1.98
N TRP A 133 -5.70 7.03 1.86
CA TRP A 133 -6.30 6.05 2.76
C TRP A 133 -5.22 5.49 3.68
N VAL A 134 -5.38 5.70 4.97
CA VAL A 134 -4.44 5.24 6.01
C VAL A 134 -5.10 4.11 6.80
N TYR A 135 -4.45 2.95 6.81
CA TYR A 135 -4.94 1.77 7.52
C TYR A 135 -4.89 1.96 9.03
N ARG A 136 -5.93 1.53 9.72
CA ARG A 136 -6.07 1.54 11.18
C ARG A 136 -5.93 0.13 11.75
N SER A 137 -5.52 0.06 13.01
CA SER A 137 -5.38 -1.22 13.74
C SER A 137 -6.70 -1.98 13.94
N ASP A 138 -7.84 -1.31 13.81
CA ASP A 138 -9.17 -1.92 13.90
C ASP A 138 -9.66 -2.54 12.57
N GLY A 139 -8.82 -2.55 11.53
CA GLY A 139 -9.15 -3.10 10.22
C GLY A 139 -9.88 -2.12 9.29
N THR A 140 -10.08 -0.88 9.72
CA THR A 140 -10.71 0.17 8.92
C THR A 140 -9.67 1.12 8.33
N TYR A 141 -10.14 2.14 7.58
CA TYR A 141 -9.30 3.17 7.00
C TYR A 141 -9.77 4.54 7.42
N ASP A 142 -8.83 5.42 7.78
CA ASP A 142 -9.03 6.86 7.74
C ASP A 142 -8.75 7.36 6.33
N ARG A 143 -9.51 8.37 5.88
CA ARG A 143 -9.38 8.95 4.54
C ARG A 143 -9.15 10.44 4.66
N TYR A 144 -8.17 10.94 3.92
CA TYR A 144 -7.74 12.34 3.95
C TYR A 144 -7.65 12.88 2.53
N TYR A 145 -7.96 14.16 2.35
CA TYR A 145 -7.80 14.90 1.11
C TYR A 145 -7.21 16.27 1.41
N TYR A 146 -6.56 16.87 0.44
CA TYR A 146 -6.02 18.22 0.57
C TYR A 146 -6.87 19.21 -0.21
N THR A 147 -7.14 20.39 0.37
CA THR A 147 -7.90 21.45 -0.26
C THR A 147 -7.15 22.77 -0.19
N ASP A 148 -7.18 23.53 -1.30
CA ASP A 148 -6.72 24.93 -1.33
C ASP A 148 -7.73 25.89 -0.70
N GLY A 149 -8.86 25.39 -0.25
CA GLY A 149 -9.95 26.18 0.32
C GLY A 149 -10.89 26.78 -0.71
N GLY A 150 -11.93 27.46 -0.24
CA GLY A 150 -12.78 28.31 -1.07
C GLY A 150 -13.77 27.66 -2.03
N HIS A 151 -13.80 26.34 -2.14
CA HIS A 151 -14.72 25.63 -3.05
C HIS A 151 -16.19 26.03 -2.83
N ASP A 152 -17.06 25.79 -3.80
CA ASP A 152 -18.49 26.14 -3.87
C ASP A 152 -19.36 25.57 -2.72
N ARG A 153 -18.77 25.41 -1.56
CA ARG A 153 -19.36 24.90 -0.33
C ARG A 153 -19.59 26.03 0.67
N PHE A 154 -20.72 25.99 1.36
CA PHE A 154 -20.98 26.90 2.47
C PHE A 154 -21.15 26.12 3.78
N PRO A 155 -20.39 26.43 4.84
CA PRO A 155 -19.26 27.37 4.86
C PRO A 155 -18.09 26.89 3.99
N PRO A 156 -17.27 27.80 3.44
CA PRO A 156 -16.10 27.45 2.66
C PRO A 156 -15.08 26.71 3.54
N LEU A 157 -14.34 25.77 2.95
CA LEU A 157 -13.24 25.10 3.64
C LEU A 157 -12.01 26.02 3.71
N THR A 158 -11.27 25.93 4.82
CA THR A 158 -9.93 26.52 4.91
C THR A 158 -8.91 25.61 4.20
N PRO A 159 -7.81 26.17 3.63
CA PRO A 159 -6.74 25.33 3.05
C PRO A 159 -6.17 24.35 4.05
N GLY A 160 -5.70 23.20 3.56
CA GLY A 160 -5.03 22.18 4.36
C GLY A 160 -5.62 20.78 4.24
N TRP A 161 -5.04 19.85 4.97
CA TRP A 161 -5.49 18.47 5.03
C TRP A 161 -6.82 18.34 5.79
N LYS A 162 -7.77 17.63 5.20
CA LYS A 162 -9.08 17.39 5.78
C LYS A 162 -9.38 15.90 5.87
N ARG A 163 -10.09 15.52 6.92
CA ARG A 163 -10.60 14.15 7.05
C ARG A 163 -11.91 14.00 6.27
N PHE A 164 -12.06 12.91 5.56
CA PHE A 164 -13.28 12.59 4.84
C PHE A 164 -14.49 12.51 5.80
N GLY A 165 -15.50 13.33 5.58
CA GLY A 165 -16.65 13.46 6.48
C GLY A 165 -16.39 14.24 7.77
N GLY A 166 -15.18 14.77 8.01
CA GLY A 166 -14.77 15.42 9.28
C GLY A 166 -15.01 16.92 9.37
N GLY A 167 -15.52 17.57 8.32
CA GLY A 167 -15.71 19.03 8.31
C GLY A 167 -14.45 19.80 7.92
N ASP A 168 -14.23 20.98 8.55
CA ASP A 168 -13.14 21.93 8.19
C ASP A 168 -11.92 21.86 9.13
N GLU A 169 -11.88 20.89 10.03
CA GLU A 169 -10.71 20.70 10.90
C GLU A 169 -9.46 20.35 10.06
N ASP A 170 -8.34 21.02 10.32
CA ASP A 170 -7.05 20.66 9.73
C ASP A 170 -6.46 19.45 10.45
N VAL A 171 -6.22 18.39 9.69
CA VAL A 171 -5.69 17.13 10.18
C VAL A 171 -4.27 16.80 9.66
N GLY A 172 -3.55 17.81 9.18
CA GLY A 172 -2.19 17.67 8.65
C GLY A 172 -1.19 17.05 9.63
N HIS A 173 -1.48 17.07 10.94
CA HIS A 173 -0.67 16.44 11.99
C HIS A 173 -0.84 14.91 12.09
N HIS A 174 -1.79 14.32 11.36
CA HIS A 174 -1.96 12.87 11.36
C HIS A 174 -0.78 12.16 10.72
N ILE A 175 -0.39 11.04 11.33
CA ILE A 175 0.77 10.27 10.89
C ILE A 175 0.39 9.40 9.71
N LEU A 176 1.16 9.51 8.64
CA LEU A 176 1.12 8.59 7.51
C LEU A 176 1.73 7.24 7.93
N SER A 177 0.96 6.16 7.80
CA SER A 177 1.45 4.81 8.10
C SER A 177 2.56 4.38 7.13
N SER A 178 3.26 3.28 7.44
CA SER A 178 4.33 2.75 6.59
C SER A 178 3.85 2.39 5.19
N SER A 179 2.60 1.96 5.06
CA SER A 179 1.92 1.76 3.77
C SER A 179 0.59 2.49 3.80
N PHE A 180 0.23 3.09 2.69
CA PHE A 180 -1.00 3.85 2.50
C PHE A 180 -1.49 3.69 1.06
N ILE A 181 -2.73 4.07 0.81
CA ILE A 181 -3.28 4.03 -0.54
C ILE A 181 -3.53 5.47 -0.98
N VAL A 182 -3.14 5.80 -2.20
CA VAL A 182 -3.54 7.03 -2.88
C VAL A 182 -4.59 6.67 -3.91
N GLU A 183 -5.80 7.21 -3.73
CA GLU A 183 -6.88 7.15 -4.71
C GLU A 183 -6.84 8.41 -5.55
N THR A 184 -6.39 8.30 -6.81
CA THR A 184 -6.33 9.42 -7.74
C THR A 184 -7.65 9.55 -8.49
N LYS A 185 -8.20 10.76 -8.52
CA LYS A 185 -9.45 11.11 -9.25
C LYS A 185 -9.16 11.62 -10.64
N GLY A 186 -8.01 12.19 -10.84
CA GLY A 186 -7.54 12.76 -12.09
C GLY A 186 -6.80 11.76 -12.99
N GLY A 187 -5.91 12.27 -13.83
CA GLY A 187 -5.18 11.50 -14.83
C GLY A 187 -4.00 10.67 -14.33
N GLY A 188 -3.73 10.64 -13.03
CA GLY A 188 -2.48 10.09 -12.50
C GLY A 188 -1.30 11.04 -12.71
N GLY A 189 -0.09 10.63 -12.29
CA GLY A 189 1.12 11.44 -12.39
C GLY A 189 2.22 10.96 -11.45
N GLU A 190 3.18 11.84 -11.16
CA GLU A 190 4.26 11.54 -10.22
C GLU A 190 3.98 12.17 -8.86
N ILE A 191 4.11 11.38 -7.81
CA ILE A 191 4.04 11.81 -6.41
C ILE A 191 5.43 11.67 -5.79
N THR A 192 5.87 12.71 -5.08
CA THR A 192 7.16 12.77 -4.40
C THR A 192 7.01 12.59 -2.90
#